data_1bd53142f8dfcd4319dcacb002761c49
#
_entry.id   1bd53142f8dfcd4319dcacb002761c49
#
_cell.length_a   1.000
_cell.length_b   1.000
_cell.length_c   1.000
_cell.angle_alpha   90.00
_cell.angle_beta   90.00
_cell.angle_gamma   90.00
#
_symmetry.space_group_name_H-M   'P 1'
#
loop_
_entity.id
_entity.type
_entity.pdbx_description
1 polymer ?
#
loop_
_entity_poly.entity_id
_entity_poly.type
_entity_poly.pdbx_seq_one_letter_code
_entity_poly.pdbx_strand_id
1 'polypeptide(L)'
;MTRFFKATAFAAAAVAMVAAGSAQAQTAGIATSNPGSLFHNIGTAVANAANEAGLNTTVQPATSPNQFIPFVNSGGIEFGVSNLQEVNYAISGEAWWNGVKNPNLRVVAMLMPLKEAIFVRADSDIKTLADLKGKRMTDGYTAQNTILPQLDAVYATADMTRKDVSPVYVTSVVAGAQAFMANDSDGFIFAHGAGKVREADASVGGLRALPVADDSDEALAKARKHWPTAFFSKMKAGSSPGVLEDATYIAFPQVIFTHADVPDDVVYAMAKAIYEGKDVMAGTFKAFNAFNPADIKGDPGIAEFHPGALKFFKEAGLD
;
A
#
# COMPACT_ATOMS: atom_id res chain seq x y z
N MET A 1 29.06 35.70 83.57
CA MET A 1 28.60 36.18 82.26
C MET A 1 28.77 35.05 81.25
N THR A 2 27.70 34.27 81.03
CA THR A 2 27.73 33.09 80.18
C THR A 2 26.67 33.27 79.12
N ARG A 3 27.11 33.41 77.85
CA ARG A 3 26.21 33.50 76.70
C ARG A 3 26.03 32.13 76.09
N PHE A 4 24.79 31.69 76.08
CA PHE A 4 24.35 30.49 75.35
C PHE A 4 24.29 30.77 73.86
N PHE A 5 24.97 29.95 73.07
CA PHE A 5 24.75 29.85 71.59
C PHE A 5 23.76 28.71 71.36
N LYS A 6 22.60 29.06 70.84
CA LYS A 6 21.65 28.08 70.28
C LYS A 6 22.06 27.76 68.84
N ALA A 7 22.38 26.51 68.62
CA ALA A 7 22.60 25.96 67.24
C ALA A 7 21.23 25.65 66.63
N THR A 8 20.91 26.34 65.57
CA THR A 8 19.73 26.05 64.73
C THR A 8 20.13 25.08 63.66
N ALA A 9 19.61 23.84 63.69
CA ALA A 9 19.76 22.85 62.66
C ALA A 9 18.84 23.19 61.48
N PHE A 10 19.40 23.53 60.33
CA PHE A 10 18.68 23.61 59.04
C PHE A 10 18.52 22.22 58.47
N ALA A 11 17.28 21.69 58.46
CA ALA A 11 16.91 20.52 57.72
C ALA A 11 16.77 20.89 56.24
N ALA A 12 17.73 20.47 55.43
CA ALA A 12 17.64 20.57 53.98
C ALA A 12 16.66 19.49 53.46
N ALA A 13 15.43 19.86 53.19
CA ALA A 13 14.50 19.02 52.42
C ALA A 13 14.94 18.98 50.97
N ALA A 14 15.58 17.87 50.56
CA ALA A 14 15.85 17.56 49.16
C ALA A 14 14.51 17.27 48.46
N VAL A 15 13.99 18.24 47.69
CA VAL A 15 12.88 18.04 46.76
C VAL A 15 13.46 17.26 45.58
N ALA A 16 13.25 15.95 45.57
CA ALA A 16 13.42 15.14 44.39
C ALA A 16 12.34 15.53 43.38
N MET A 17 12.63 16.45 42.45
CA MET A 17 11.84 16.62 41.25
C MET A 17 11.98 15.35 40.42
N VAL A 18 11.00 14.48 40.52
CA VAL A 18 10.77 13.44 39.52
C VAL A 18 10.42 14.19 38.24
N ALA A 19 11.39 14.35 37.35
CA ALA A 19 11.14 14.73 35.99
C ALA A 19 10.34 13.58 35.33
N ALA A 20 9.01 13.65 35.48
CA ALA A 20 8.12 12.94 34.61
C ALA A 20 8.32 13.58 33.23
N GLY A 21 9.28 13.08 32.50
CA GLY A 21 9.39 13.34 31.06
C GLY A 21 8.03 12.96 30.48
N SER A 22 7.22 13.97 30.13
CA SER A 22 6.10 13.75 29.26
C SER A 22 6.69 13.06 28.02
N ALA A 23 6.47 11.75 27.87
CA ALA A 23 6.68 11.04 26.64
C ALA A 23 5.81 11.81 25.63
N GLN A 24 6.43 12.71 24.89
CA GLN A 24 5.79 13.39 23.79
C GLN A 24 5.42 12.26 22.84
N ALA A 25 4.12 11.99 22.70
CA ALA A 25 3.63 10.95 21.81
C ALA A 25 4.26 11.23 20.44
N GLN A 26 5.25 10.41 20.07
CA GLN A 26 5.97 10.57 18.83
C GLN A 26 4.93 10.42 17.71
N THR A 27 4.76 11.47 16.91
CA THR A 27 3.87 11.42 15.76
C THR A 27 4.54 10.61 14.67
N ALA A 28 3.96 9.48 14.30
CA ALA A 28 4.46 8.62 13.24
C ALA A 28 3.83 9.00 11.89
N GLY A 29 4.65 9.17 10.87
CA GLY A 29 4.21 9.40 9.49
C GLY A 29 3.93 8.09 8.76
N ILE A 30 2.86 8.03 7.97
CA ILE A 30 2.57 6.95 7.02
C ILE A 30 2.63 7.52 5.61
N ALA A 31 3.69 7.21 4.87
CA ALA A 31 3.82 7.60 3.48
C ALA A 31 2.84 6.83 2.60
N THR A 32 2.15 7.52 1.71
CA THR A 32 1.17 6.95 0.78
C THR A 32 1.33 7.56 -0.61
N SER A 33 0.66 6.97 -1.61
CA SER A 33 0.52 7.61 -2.92
C SER A 33 -0.54 8.73 -2.90
N ASN A 34 -0.77 9.36 -4.06
CA ASN A 34 -1.71 10.46 -4.22
C ASN A 34 -3.10 10.18 -3.64
N PRO A 35 -3.80 11.21 -3.11
CA PRO A 35 -5.23 11.12 -2.79
C PRO A 35 -6.04 10.54 -3.96
N GLY A 36 -6.98 9.65 -3.64
CA GLY A 36 -7.76 8.90 -4.64
C GLY A 36 -7.14 7.57 -5.08
N SER A 37 -5.86 7.32 -4.77
CA SER A 37 -5.22 6.02 -4.98
C SER A 37 -5.63 5.00 -3.92
N LEU A 38 -5.38 3.72 -4.20
CA LEU A 38 -5.59 2.65 -3.22
C LEU A 38 -4.69 2.82 -2.00
N PHE A 39 -3.38 3.11 -2.20
CA PHE A 39 -2.42 3.28 -1.10
C PHE A 39 -2.79 4.43 -0.16
N HIS A 40 -3.35 5.52 -0.70
CA HIS A 40 -3.84 6.61 0.14
C HIS A 40 -5.01 6.17 1.02
N ASN A 41 -5.98 5.43 0.45
CA ASN A 41 -7.12 4.92 1.20
C ASN A 41 -6.68 3.90 2.27
N ILE A 42 -5.72 3.02 1.95
CA ILE A 42 -5.13 2.07 2.91
C ILE A 42 -4.44 2.82 4.05
N GLY A 43 -3.53 3.74 3.72
CA GLY A 43 -2.80 4.49 4.75
C GLY A 43 -3.71 5.31 5.66
N THR A 44 -4.78 5.90 5.11
CA THR A 44 -5.79 6.61 5.91
C THR A 44 -6.52 5.66 6.86
N ALA A 45 -6.90 4.48 6.39
CA ALA A 45 -7.59 3.48 7.22
C ALA A 45 -6.69 2.97 8.34
N VAL A 46 -5.41 2.66 8.03
CA VAL A 46 -4.41 2.25 9.01
C VAL A 46 -4.12 3.36 10.02
N ALA A 47 -3.98 4.62 9.56
CA ALA A 47 -3.78 5.75 10.46
C ALA A 47 -4.94 5.92 11.45
N ASN A 48 -6.19 5.75 11.00
CA ASN A 48 -7.35 5.83 11.87
C ASN A 48 -7.33 4.72 12.94
N ALA A 49 -7.05 3.47 12.54
CA ALA A 49 -6.92 2.37 13.49
C ALA A 49 -5.77 2.59 14.50
N ALA A 50 -4.62 3.07 14.02
CA ALA A 50 -3.48 3.38 14.86
C ALA A 50 -3.78 4.51 15.86
N ASN A 51 -4.48 5.57 15.42
CA ASN A 51 -4.88 6.69 16.27
C ASN A 51 -5.89 6.25 17.33
N GLU A 52 -6.87 5.40 17.01
CA GLU A 52 -7.78 4.82 17.98
C GLU A 52 -7.06 3.94 19.02
N ALA A 53 -5.98 3.26 18.59
CA ALA A 53 -5.12 2.48 19.46
C ALA A 53 -4.12 3.34 20.30
N GLY A 54 -4.14 4.67 20.14
CA GLY A 54 -3.29 5.61 20.90
C GLY A 54 -1.92 5.88 20.28
N LEU A 55 -1.64 5.38 19.08
CA LEU A 55 -0.42 5.70 18.32
C LEU A 55 -0.70 6.92 17.44
N ASN A 56 -0.20 8.10 17.82
CA ASN A 56 -0.43 9.33 17.06
C ASN A 56 0.18 9.23 15.64
N THR A 57 -0.67 9.10 14.62
CA THR A 57 -0.23 8.89 13.23
C THR A 57 -0.82 9.92 12.27
N THR A 58 -0.05 10.27 11.24
CA THR A 58 -0.45 11.17 10.15
C THR A 58 -0.16 10.55 8.79
N VAL A 59 -1.03 10.80 7.81
CA VAL A 59 -0.81 10.37 6.43
C VAL A 59 -0.02 11.43 5.67
N GLN A 60 1.03 11.01 4.97
CA GLN A 60 1.91 11.86 4.17
C GLN A 60 1.87 11.42 2.70
N PRO A 61 1.04 12.04 1.85
CA PRO A 61 0.91 11.65 0.46
C PRO A 61 2.10 12.11 -0.39
N ALA A 62 2.54 11.24 -1.29
CA ALA A 62 3.47 11.51 -2.38
C ALA A 62 2.88 11.02 -3.70
N THR A 63 3.58 11.14 -4.82
CA THR A 63 3.04 10.67 -6.10
C THR A 63 3.03 9.13 -6.19
N SER A 64 4.09 8.47 -5.66
CA SER A 64 4.27 7.02 -5.81
C SER A 64 5.26 6.45 -4.80
N PRO A 65 5.29 5.11 -4.61
CA PRO A 65 6.30 4.42 -3.81
C PRO A 65 7.74 4.74 -4.21
N ASN A 66 8.01 4.95 -5.49
CA ASN A 66 9.34 5.34 -5.97
C ASN A 66 9.87 6.60 -5.28
N GLN A 67 8.98 7.52 -4.89
CA GLN A 67 9.36 8.77 -4.24
C GLN A 67 9.54 8.61 -2.73
N PHE A 68 8.64 7.87 -2.04
CA PHE A 68 8.67 7.82 -0.59
C PHE A 68 9.44 6.64 0.01
N ILE A 69 9.65 5.53 -0.72
CA ILE A 69 10.45 4.41 -0.22
C ILE A 69 11.85 4.84 0.24
N PRO A 70 12.60 5.70 -0.50
CA PRO A 70 13.89 6.20 -0.03
C PRO A 70 13.82 7.01 1.27
N PHE A 71 12.72 7.76 1.48
CA PHE A 71 12.51 8.51 2.73
C PHE A 71 12.26 7.59 3.92
N VAL A 72 11.48 6.52 3.72
CA VAL A 72 11.30 5.50 4.76
C VAL A 72 12.64 4.79 5.02
N ASN A 73 13.36 4.39 3.96
CA ASN A 73 14.67 3.73 4.10
C ASN A 73 15.72 4.57 4.83
N SER A 74 15.61 5.91 4.77
CA SER A 74 16.51 6.84 5.47
C SER A 74 16.01 7.25 6.87
N GLY A 75 14.87 6.75 7.32
CA GLY A 75 14.25 7.14 8.60
C GLY A 75 13.59 8.52 8.58
N GLY A 76 13.35 9.10 7.41
CA GLY A 76 12.68 10.40 7.28
C GLY A 76 11.16 10.34 7.44
N ILE A 77 10.56 9.15 7.30
CA ILE A 77 9.16 8.82 7.56
C ILE A 77 9.15 7.42 8.17
N GLU A 78 8.35 7.21 9.21
CA GLU A 78 8.37 5.98 10.00
C GLU A 78 7.79 4.78 9.22
N PHE A 79 6.70 4.99 8.50
CA PHE A 79 5.97 3.91 7.82
C PHE A 79 5.66 4.27 6.36
N GLY A 80 5.37 3.24 5.56
CA GLY A 80 4.88 3.40 4.19
C GLY A 80 3.91 2.28 3.81
N VAL A 81 3.08 2.55 2.81
CA VAL A 81 2.15 1.58 2.18
C VAL A 81 2.65 1.27 0.78
N SER A 82 2.87 0.00 0.45
CA SER A 82 3.27 -0.40 -0.90
C SER A 82 2.85 -1.82 -1.24
N ASN A 83 3.05 -2.23 -2.49
CA ASN A 83 3.11 -3.63 -2.86
C ASN A 83 4.36 -4.29 -2.28
N LEU A 84 4.25 -5.53 -1.86
CA LEU A 84 5.40 -6.29 -1.37
C LEU A 84 6.55 -6.35 -2.39
N GLN A 85 6.22 -6.54 -3.68
CA GLN A 85 7.25 -6.63 -4.73
C GLN A 85 8.02 -5.31 -4.90
N GLU A 86 7.37 -4.16 -4.72
CA GLU A 86 8.06 -2.85 -4.75
C GLU A 86 9.09 -2.74 -3.63
N VAL A 87 8.74 -3.20 -2.42
CA VAL A 87 9.66 -3.25 -1.27
C VAL A 87 10.81 -4.21 -1.54
N ASN A 88 10.53 -5.40 -2.08
CA ASN A 88 11.56 -6.39 -2.45
C ASN A 88 12.54 -5.83 -3.49
N TYR A 89 12.05 -5.20 -4.55
CA TYR A 89 12.90 -4.56 -5.56
C TYR A 89 13.71 -3.39 -4.98
N ALA A 90 13.13 -2.63 -4.05
CA ALA A 90 13.86 -1.56 -3.39
C ALA A 90 15.01 -2.10 -2.53
N ILE A 91 14.80 -3.20 -1.81
CA ILE A 91 15.84 -3.84 -0.99
C ILE A 91 16.97 -4.41 -1.86
N SER A 92 16.61 -5.13 -2.94
CA SER A 92 17.60 -5.76 -3.84
C SER A 92 18.29 -4.76 -4.77
N GLY A 93 17.66 -3.61 -5.04
CA GLY A 93 18.11 -2.64 -6.04
C GLY A 93 17.74 -3.02 -7.48
N GLU A 94 16.82 -3.96 -7.66
CA GLU A 94 16.37 -4.45 -8.97
C GLU A 94 15.37 -3.52 -9.66
N ALA A 95 14.97 -3.89 -10.86
CA ALA A 95 14.02 -3.18 -11.71
C ALA A 95 14.42 -1.70 -11.89
N TRP A 96 13.52 -0.77 -11.66
CA TRP A 96 13.74 0.68 -11.81
C TRP A 96 14.69 1.30 -10.78
N TRP A 97 15.15 0.54 -9.79
CA TRP A 97 16.13 1.00 -8.80
C TRP A 97 17.55 1.04 -9.34
N ASN A 98 17.84 0.39 -10.48
CA ASN A 98 19.13 0.45 -11.19
C ASN A 98 20.36 0.21 -10.29
N GLY A 99 20.28 -0.75 -9.38
CA GLY A 99 21.33 -1.09 -8.43
C GLY A 99 21.33 -0.28 -7.13
N VAL A 100 20.49 0.74 -6.99
CA VAL A 100 20.35 1.50 -5.75
C VAL A 100 19.53 0.69 -4.75
N LYS A 101 20.16 0.25 -3.68
CA LYS A 101 19.55 -0.57 -2.63
C LYS A 101 18.97 0.27 -1.49
N ASN A 102 17.87 -0.20 -0.93
CA ASN A 102 17.23 0.33 0.27
C ASN A 102 17.18 -0.75 1.38
N PRO A 103 18.34 -1.08 2.00
CA PRO A 103 18.49 -2.29 2.83
C PRO A 103 17.85 -2.18 4.22
N ASN A 104 17.46 -0.96 4.65
CA ASN A 104 16.92 -0.73 5.99
C ASN A 104 15.40 -0.96 6.08
N LEU A 105 14.77 -1.33 4.98
CA LEU A 105 13.32 -1.58 4.96
C LEU A 105 12.97 -2.88 5.70
N ARG A 106 11.87 -2.86 6.46
CA ARG A 106 11.29 -4.01 7.16
C ARG A 106 9.78 -4.03 6.97
N VAL A 107 9.19 -5.20 6.91
CA VAL A 107 7.73 -5.36 6.87
C VAL A 107 7.16 -5.27 8.29
N VAL A 108 6.04 -4.57 8.44
CA VAL A 108 5.27 -4.47 9.68
C VAL A 108 4.08 -5.42 9.64
N ALA A 109 3.35 -5.43 8.52
CA ALA A 109 2.11 -6.18 8.38
C ALA A 109 1.84 -6.48 6.90
N MET A 110 1.41 -7.70 6.61
CA MET A 110 0.74 -8.02 5.36
C MET A 110 -0.72 -7.55 5.44
N LEU A 111 -1.24 -7.03 4.35
CA LEU A 111 -2.61 -6.52 4.26
C LEU A 111 -3.42 -7.32 3.22
N MET A 112 -4.69 -6.92 3.03
CA MET A 112 -5.48 -7.46 1.93
C MET A 112 -4.78 -7.20 0.59
N PRO A 113 -4.92 -8.13 -0.39
CA PRO A 113 -4.28 -7.94 -1.69
C PRO A 113 -4.88 -6.76 -2.47
N LEU A 114 -4.03 -6.03 -3.19
CA LEU A 114 -4.45 -5.17 -4.27
C LEU A 114 -4.89 -6.07 -5.43
N LYS A 115 -6.11 -5.87 -5.92
CA LYS A 115 -6.61 -6.47 -7.16
C LYS A 115 -6.61 -5.40 -8.23
N GLU A 116 -6.08 -5.70 -9.39
CA GLU A 116 -5.86 -4.73 -10.45
C GLU A 116 -6.53 -5.18 -11.75
N ALA A 117 -7.01 -4.20 -12.51
CA ALA A 117 -7.59 -4.43 -13.82
C ALA A 117 -7.32 -3.26 -14.77
N ILE A 118 -7.46 -3.53 -16.05
CA ILE A 118 -7.68 -2.52 -17.06
C ILE A 118 -9.18 -2.22 -17.10
N PHE A 119 -9.53 -0.94 -16.95
CA PHE A 119 -10.90 -0.45 -17.02
C PHE A 119 -11.14 0.22 -18.36
N VAL A 120 -12.30 -0.07 -18.93
CA VAL A 120 -12.81 0.53 -20.16
C VAL A 120 -14.27 1.00 -19.94
N ARG A 121 -14.85 1.75 -20.86
CA ARG A 121 -16.28 2.11 -20.79
C ARG A 121 -17.14 0.84 -20.89
N ALA A 122 -18.18 0.75 -20.05
CA ALA A 122 -19.11 -0.39 -20.05
C ALA A 122 -19.86 -0.55 -21.39
N ASP A 123 -20.16 0.58 -22.06
CA ASP A 123 -20.88 0.67 -23.34
C ASP A 123 -19.95 0.46 -24.56
N SER A 124 -18.64 0.29 -24.39
CA SER A 124 -17.71 0.04 -25.49
C SER A 124 -17.78 -1.40 -26.03
N ASP A 125 -17.22 -1.61 -27.23
CA ASP A 125 -17.08 -2.94 -27.83
C ASP A 125 -15.94 -3.77 -27.18
N ILE A 126 -15.15 -3.17 -26.30
CA ILE A 126 -14.04 -3.83 -25.62
C ILE A 126 -14.59 -4.69 -24.48
N LYS A 127 -14.47 -6.01 -24.59
CA LYS A 127 -14.99 -6.99 -23.62
C LYS A 127 -13.90 -7.82 -22.97
N THR A 128 -12.77 -8.00 -23.66
CA THR A 128 -11.62 -8.83 -23.25
C THR A 128 -10.33 -8.06 -23.38
N LEU A 129 -9.24 -8.56 -22.79
CA LEU A 129 -7.91 -7.98 -22.97
C LEU A 129 -7.48 -8.03 -24.44
N ALA A 130 -7.86 -9.06 -25.20
CA ALA A 130 -7.52 -9.18 -26.62
C ALA A 130 -8.13 -8.06 -27.50
N ASP A 131 -9.28 -7.49 -27.09
CA ASP A 131 -9.93 -6.39 -27.81
C ASP A 131 -9.18 -5.05 -27.67
N LEU A 132 -8.16 -5.00 -26.77
CA LEU A 132 -7.32 -3.82 -26.60
C LEU A 132 -6.32 -3.60 -27.74
N LYS A 133 -6.12 -4.58 -28.62
CA LYS A 133 -5.17 -4.43 -29.76
C LYS A 133 -5.51 -3.19 -30.60
N GLY A 134 -4.52 -2.30 -30.74
CA GLY A 134 -4.65 -1.04 -31.46
C GLY A 134 -5.42 0.07 -30.74
N LYS A 135 -5.98 -0.19 -29.54
CA LYS A 135 -6.70 0.83 -28.75
C LYS A 135 -5.74 1.79 -28.06
N ARG A 136 -6.21 3.00 -27.75
CA ARG A 136 -5.46 4.01 -27.02
C ARG A 136 -5.43 3.65 -25.52
N MET A 137 -4.28 3.20 -25.03
CA MET A 137 -4.13 2.75 -23.66
C MET A 137 -3.12 3.59 -22.90
N THR A 138 -3.43 3.88 -21.64
CA THR A 138 -2.50 4.64 -20.78
C THR A 138 -1.19 3.88 -20.57
N ASP A 139 -0.06 4.57 -20.72
CA ASP A 139 1.31 4.03 -20.64
C ASP A 139 2.28 5.11 -20.13
N GLY A 140 3.57 4.78 -20.03
CA GLY A 140 4.67 5.69 -19.66
C GLY A 140 4.87 5.83 -18.15
N TYR A 141 3.85 6.20 -17.40
CA TYR A 141 3.84 6.27 -15.92
C TYR A 141 5.13 6.83 -15.31
N THR A 142 5.63 7.95 -15.87
CA THR A 142 6.98 8.48 -15.63
C THR A 142 7.28 8.84 -14.16
N ALA A 143 6.25 9.11 -13.35
CA ALA A 143 6.39 9.33 -11.91
C ALA A 143 5.97 8.10 -11.08
N GLN A 144 5.56 7.00 -11.73
CA GLN A 144 5.09 5.78 -11.08
C GLN A 144 5.52 4.55 -11.91
N ASN A 145 6.82 4.34 -12.03
CA ASN A 145 7.43 3.31 -12.87
C ASN A 145 6.98 1.88 -12.54
N THR A 146 6.49 1.64 -11.32
CA THR A 146 5.99 0.35 -10.84
C THR A 146 4.81 -0.18 -11.65
N ILE A 147 4.04 0.72 -12.30
CA ILE A 147 2.86 0.35 -13.08
C ILE A 147 3.23 -0.37 -14.38
N LEU A 148 4.40 -0.08 -14.96
CA LEU A 148 4.80 -0.69 -16.23
C LEU A 148 4.90 -2.22 -16.14
N PRO A 149 5.64 -2.82 -15.19
CA PRO A 149 5.67 -4.28 -15.06
C PRO A 149 4.33 -4.88 -14.59
N GLN A 150 3.50 -4.15 -13.84
CA GLN A 150 2.15 -4.61 -13.50
C GLN A 150 1.27 -4.66 -14.75
N LEU A 151 1.31 -3.62 -15.59
CA LEU A 151 0.63 -3.59 -16.89
C LEU A 151 1.11 -4.71 -17.82
N ASP A 152 2.44 -4.93 -17.89
CA ASP A 152 3.02 -6.05 -18.64
C ASP A 152 2.52 -7.40 -18.11
N ALA A 153 2.38 -7.57 -16.78
CA ALA A 153 1.84 -8.78 -16.18
C ALA A 153 0.37 -9.01 -16.57
N VAL A 154 -0.45 -7.96 -16.61
CA VAL A 154 -1.85 -8.06 -17.06
C VAL A 154 -1.90 -8.47 -18.53
N TYR A 155 -1.17 -7.80 -19.41
CA TYR A 155 -1.14 -8.13 -20.84
C TYR A 155 -0.61 -9.54 -21.12
N ALA A 156 0.38 -10.00 -20.35
CA ALA A 156 0.96 -11.33 -20.52
C ALA A 156 -0.06 -12.46 -20.30
N THR A 157 -1.13 -12.24 -19.51
CA THR A 157 -2.21 -13.23 -19.35
C THR A 157 -3.02 -13.45 -20.64
N ALA A 158 -2.95 -12.51 -21.59
CA ALA A 158 -3.63 -12.56 -22.89
C ALA A 158 -2.66 -12.71 -24.06
N ASP A 159 -1.42 -13.13 -23.81
CA ASP A 159 -0.35 -13.19 -24.82
C ASP A 159 -0.16 -11.86 -25.57
N MET A 160 -0.33 -10.76 -24.87
CA MET A 160 -0.16 -9.40 -25.35
C MET A 160 1.03 -8.70 -24.68
N THR A 161 1.44 -7.63 -25.30
CA THR A 161 2.45 -6.70 -24.80
C THR A 161 1.99 -5.26 -24.96
N ARG A 162 2.65 -4.30 -24.34
CA ARG A 162 2.38 -2.86 -24.55
C ARG A 162 2.57 -2.39 -26.00
N LYS A 163 3.24 -3.18 -26.85
CA LYS A 163 3.41 -2.86 -28.28
C LYS A 163 2.16 -3.16 -29.12
N ASP A 164 1.23 -3.93 -28.57
CA ASP A 164 -0.02 -4.29 -29.26
C ASP A 164 -1.09 -3.20 -29.14
N VAL A 165 -0.83 -2.13 -28.37
CA VAL A 165 -1.74 -1.01 -28.12
C VAL A 165 -1.11 0.32 -28.55
N SER A 166 -1.93 1.38 -28.68
CA SER A 166 -1.48 2.75 -28.96
C SER A 166 -1.25 3.49 -27.63
N PRO A 167 -0.02 3.86 -27.26
CA PRO A 167 0.26 4.42 -25.95
C PRO A 167 -0.26 5.85 -25.80
N VAL A 168 -0.89 6.14 -24.66
CA VAL A 168 -1.21 7.48 -24.17
C VAL A 168 -0.36 7.72 -22.93
N TYR A 169 0.68 8.53 -23.07
CA TYR A 169 1.67 8.73 -22.01
C TYR A 169 1.12 9.57 -20.87
N VAL A 170 1.20 9.04 -19.66
CA VAL A 170 0.75 9.65 -18.42
C VAL A 170 1.82 9.55 -17.32
N THR A 171 1.69 10.34 -16.26
CA THR A 171 2.67 10.35 -15.17
C THR A 171 2.37 9.34 -14.07
N SER A 172 1.07 9.04 -13.83
CA SER A 172 0.61 8.16 -12.74
C SER A 172 -0.73 7.51 -13.09
N VAL A 173 -1.17 6.51 -12.30
CA VAL A 173 -2.50 5.90 -12.48
C VAL A 173 -3.63 6.93 -12.32
N VAL A 174 -3.48 7.92 -11.42
CA VAL A 174 -4.47 9.00 -11.26
C VAL A 174 -4.55 9.85 -12.53
N ALA A 175 -3.41 10.21 -13.13
CA ALA A 175 -3.37 10.91 -14.41
C ALA A 175 -3.95 10.07 -15.55
N GLY A 176 -3.70 8.75 -15.54
CA GLY A 176 -4.29 7.82 -16.50
C GLY A 176 -5.81 7.77 -16.44
N ALA A 177 -6.39 7.68 -15.25
CA ALA A 177 -7.85 7.75 -15.08
C ALA A 177 -8.42 9.11 -15.52
N GLN A 178 -7.70 10.22 -15.31
CA GLN A 178 -8.09 11.54 -15.79
C GLN A 178 -8.08 11.62 -17.33
N ALA A 179 -7.05 11.09 -17.99
CA ALA A 179 -6.98 11.01 -19.45
C ALA A 179 -8.14 10.19 -20.02
N PHE A 180 -8.48 9.08 -19.37
CA PHE A 180 -9.64 8.26 -19.74
C PHE A 180 -10.98 9.04 -19.61
N MET A 181 -11.20 9.71 -18.49
CA MET A 181 -12.41 10.54 -18.28
C MET A 181 -12.51 11.69 -19.30
N ALA A 182 -11.35 12.23 -19.73
CA ALA A 182 -11.28 13.24 -20.78
C ALA A 182 -11.44 12.68 -22.22
N ASN A 183 -11.60 11.34 -22.37
CA ASN A 183 -11.65 10.63 -23.65
C ASN A 183 -10.34 10.69 -24.48
N ASP A 184 -9.20 10.90 -23.80
CA ASP A 184 -7.88 10.83 -24.44
C ASP A 184 -7.39 9.38 -24.59
N SER A 185 -7.91 8.44 -23.77
CA SER A 185 -7.63 7.01 -23.84
C SER A 185 -8.92 6.17 -23.83
N ASP A 186 -8.84 4.97 -24.38
CA ASP A 186 -9.96 4.01 -24.43
C ASP A 186 -10.00 3.13 -23.18
N GLY A 187 -8.92 3.11 -22.40
CA GLY A 187 -8.84 2.39 -21.12
C GLY A 187 -7.64 2.84 -20.29
N PHE A 188 -7.67 2.45 -19.02
CA PHE A 188 -6.63 2.74 -18.03
C PHE A 188 -6.49 1.59 -17.04
N ILE A 189 -5.28 1.38 -16.52
CA ILE A 189 -5.03 0.41 -15.44
C ILE A 189 -5.24 1.07 -14.08
N PHE A 190 -5.90 0.36 -13.17
CA PHE A 190 -6.07 0.82 -11.78
C PHE A 190 -6.41 -0.34 -10.83
N ALA A 191 -6.25 -0.07 -9.53
CA ALA A 191 -6.66 -0.98 -8.47
C ALA A 191 -8.17 -0.91 -8.22
N HIS A 192 -8.82 -2.08 -8.09
CA HIS A 192 -10.21 -2.17 -7.66
C HIS A 192 -10.44 -1.49 -6.31
N GLY A 193 -11.61 -0.86 -6.13
CA GLY A 193 -11.99 -0.20 -4.89
C GLY A 193 -11.39 1.18 -4.66
N ALA A 194 -10.47 1.64 -5.51
CA ALA A 194 -9.91 2.99 -5.42
C ALA A 194 -10.97 4.08 -5.63
N GLY A 195 -10.80 5.22 -4.96
CA GLY A 195 -11.71 6.37 -5.09
C GLY A 195 -11.81 6.88 -6.52
N LYS A 196 -10.67 6.92 -7.23
CA LYS A 196 -10.60 7.39 -8.62
C LYS A 196 -11.33 6.47 -9.60
N VAL A 197 -11.42 5.16 -9.34
CA VAL A 197 -12.22 4.23 -10.15
C VAL A 197 -13.71 4.54 -10.00
N ARG A 198 -14.19 4.83 -8.79
CA ARG A 198 -15.60 5.26 -8.57
C ARG A 198 -15.92 6.58 -9.27
N GLU A 199 -14.98 7.52 -9.23
CA GLU A 199 -15.12 8.81 -9.94
C GLU A 199 -15.20 8.59 -11.45
N ALA A 200 -14.32 7.76 -12.02
CA ALA A 200 -14.35 7.44 -13.44
C ALA A 200 -15.64 6.72 -13.84
N ASP A 201 -16.09 5.75 -13.04
CA ASP A 201 -17.35 5.02 -13.27
C ASP A 201 -18.54 5.96 -13.38
N ALA A 202 -18.68 6.87 -12.42
CA ALA A 202 -19.74 7.88 -12.42
C ALA A 202 -19.61 8.88 -13.59
N SER A 203 -18.39 9.25 -13.95
CA SER A 203 -18.11 10.25 -15.00
C SER A 203 -18.48 9.77 -16.40
N VAL A 204 -18.27 8.47 -16.70
CA VAL A 204 -18.47 7.91 -18.05
C VAL A 204 -19.75 7.08 -18.19
N GLY A 205 -20.59 7.01 -17.15
CA GLY A 205 -21.83 6.25 -17.16
C GLY A 205 -21.66 4.74 -17.01
N GLY A 206 -20.55 4.31 -16.40
CA GLY A 206 -20.24 2.92 -16.07
C GLY A 206 -18.92 2.42 -16.67
N LEU A 207 -18.24 1.58 -15.91
CA LEU A 207 -17.00 0.93 -16.31
C LEU A 207 -17.23 -0.57 -16.54
N ARG A 208 -16.31 -1.17 -17.30
CA ARG A 208 -16.03 -2.60 -17.35
C ARG A 208 -14.57 -2.81 -16.94
N ALA A 209 -14.34 -3.62 -15.93
CA ALA A 209 -13.03 -4.14 -15.59
C ALA A 209 -12.78 -5.39 -16.44
N LEU A 210 -11.68 -5.42 -17.18
CA LEU A 210 -11.31 -6.58 -17.99
C LEU A 210 -10.67 -7.64 -17.10
N PRO A 211 -11.23 -8.86 -17.02
CA PRO A 211 -10.62 -9.96 -16.26
C PRO A 211 -9.35 -10.45 -16.94
N VAL A 212 -8.56 -11.28 -16.24
CA VAL A 212 -7.49 -12.04 -16.89
C VAL A 212 -8.08 -12.90 -18.00
N ALA A 213 -7.34 -13.07 -19.10
CA ALA A 213 -7.85 -13.79 -20.26
C ALA A 213 -8.03 -15.29 -19.97
N ASP A 214 -7.18 -15.83 -19.10
CA ASP A 214 -7.16 -17.21 -18.65
C ASP A 214 -6.64 -17.22 -17.21
N ASP A 215 -7.27 -17.98 -16.32
CA ASP A 215 -6.86 -18.13 -14.91
C ASP A 215 -6.06 -19.42 -14.65
N SER A 216 -5.42 -19.96 -15.70
CA SER A 216 -4.55 -21.12 -15.61
C SER A 216 -3.20 -20.81 -14.94
N ASP A 217 -2.54 -21.86 -14.46
CA ASP A 217 -1.17 -21.75 -13.94
C ASP A 217 -0.17 -21.25 -15.01
N GLU A 218 -0.42 -21.55 -16.30
CA GLU A 218 0.40 -21.06 -17.40
C GLU A 218 0.28 -19.55 -17.56
N ALA A 219 -0.93 -19.01 -17.57
CA ALA A 219 -1.16 -17.57 -17.63
C ALA A 219 -0.55 -16.85 -16.41
N LEU A 220 -0.68 -17.43 -15.21
CA LEU A 220 -0.05 -16.91 -14.00
C LEU A 220 1.48 -16.94 -14.10
N ALA A 221 2.06 -18.00 -14.65
CA ALA A 221 3.51 -18.08 -14.86
C ALA A 221 4.01 -17.01 -15.85
N LYS A 222 3.22 -16.67 -16.88
CA LYS A 222 3.52 -15.55 -17.80
C LYS A 222 3.50 -14.21 -17.07
N ALA A 223 2.46 -13.94 -16.27
CA ALA A 223 2.35 -12.72 -15.45
C ALA A 223 3.51 -12.58 -14.46
N ARG A 224 3.91 -13.66 -13.79
CA ARG A 224 5.00 -13.68 -12.81
C ARG A 224 6.39 -13.40 -13.39
N LYS A 225 6.58 -13.51 -14.70
CA LYS A 225 7.83 -13.06 -15.35
C LYS A 225 7.99 -11.53 -15.26
N HIS A 226 6.91 -10.81 -15.13
CA HIS A 226 6.89 -9.34 -15.00
C HIS A 226 6.70 -8.90 -13.54
N TRP A 227 5.90 -9.64 -12.76
CA TRP A 227 5.62 -9.35 -11.36
C TRP A 227 5.63 -10.63 -10.51
N PRO A 228 6.79 -11.03 -9.94
CA PRO A 228 7.00 -12.33 -9.30
C PRO A 228 6.00 -12.71 -8.20
N THR A 229 5.52 -11.74 -7.42
CA THR A 229 4.55 -11.97 -6.34
C THR A 229 3.09 -11.95 -6.79
N ALA A 230 2.82 -11.87 -8.12
CA ALA A 230 1.46 -11.88 -8.64
C ALA A 230 0.74 -13.21 -8.34
N PHE A 231 -0.56 -13.12 -8.10
CA PHE A 231 -1.46 -14.26 -8.03
C PHE A 231 -2.84 -13.89 -8.58
N PHE A 232 -3.69 -14.89 -8.81
CA PHE A 232 -5.05 -14.64 -9.28
C PHE A 232 -6.03 -14.64 -8.13
N SER A 233 -7.01 -13.73 -8.19
CA SER A 233 -8.04 -13.58 -7.17
C SER A 233 -9.41 -13.37 -7.80
N LYS A 234 -10.39 -14.16 -7.37
CA LYS A 234 -11.77 -14.06 -7.82
C LYS A 234 -12.48 -12.88 -7.18
N MET A 235 -13.34 -12.23 -7.97
CA MET A 235 -14.24 -11.18 -7.50
C MET A 235 -15.67 -11.51 -7.94
N LYS A 236 -16.62 -11.19 -7.07
CA LYS A 236 -18.04 -11.34 -7.34
C LYS A 236 -18.59 -10.15 -8.10
N ALA A 237 -19.57 -10.38 -8.96
CA ALA A 237 -20.34 -9.34 -9.63
C ALA A 237 -20.80 -8.25 -8.64
N GLY A 238 -20.65 -6.98 -9.01
CA GLY A 238 -21.04 -5.84 -8.19
C GLY A 238 -20.17 -5.54 -6.97
N SER A 239 -19.09 -6.33 -6.72
CA SER A 239 -18.20 -6.09 -5.56
C SER A 239 -17.33 -4.83 -5.70
N SER A 240 -17.16 -4.31 -6.92
CA SER A 240 -16.44 -3.08 -7.24
C SER A 240 -16.99 -2.52 -8.56
N PRO A 241 -16.91 -1.19 -8.82
CA PRO A 241 -17.22 -0.64 -10.13
C PRO A 241 -16.52 -1.40 -11.25
N GLY A 242 -17.24 -1.68 -12.32
CA GLY A 242 -16.73 -2.40 -13.49
C GLY A 242 -16.71 -3.93 -13.37
N VAL A 243 -16.91 -4.53 -12.20
CA VAL A 243 -17.05 -6.00 -12.04
C VAL A 243 -18.50 -6.37 -12.34
N LEU A 244 -18.78 -6.63 -13.61
CA LEU A 244 -20.16 -6.86 -14.12
C LEU A 244 -20.63 -8.32 -13.95
N GLU A 245 -19.69 -9.24 -13.80
CA GLU A 245 -19.90 -10.69 -13.60
C GLU A 245 -18.83 -11.26 -12.66
N ASP A 246 -19.02 -12.48 -12.16
CA ASP A 246 -17.98 -13.19 -11.40
C ASP A 246 -16.76 -13.41 -12.29
N ALA A 247 -15.60 -12.95 -11.88
CA ALA A 247 -14.40 -12.98 -12.72
C ALA A 247 -13.12 -13.06 -11.90
N THR A 248 -12.03 -13.45 -12.56
CA THR A 248 -10.68 -13.52 -11.99
C THR A 248 -9.86 -12.32 -12.42
N TYR A 249 -9.15 -11.71 -11.47
CA TYR A 249 -8.25 -10.57 -11.70
C TYR A 249 -6.86 -10.88 -11.15
N ILE A 250 -5.85 -10.20 -11.69
CA ILE A 250 -4.51 -10.23 -11.12
C ILE A 250 -4.51 -9.52 -9.77
N ALA A 251 -3.73 -10.03 -8.83
CA ALA A 251 -3.64 -9.49 -7.48
C ALA A 251 -2.19 -9.48 -6.99
N PHE A 252 -1.89 -8.55 -6.10
CA PHE A 252 -0.56 -8.31 -5.55
C PHE A 252 -0.63 -8.16 -4.03
N PRO A 253 0.29 -8.78 -3.25
CA PRO A 253 0.34 -8.60 -1.79
C PRO A 253 0.64 -7.13 -1.45
N GLN A 254 -0.08 -6.60 -0.46
CA GLN A 254 0.14 -5.26 0.09
C GLN A 254 0.77 -5.33 1.45
N VAL A 255 1.61 -4.35 1.79
CA VAL A 255 2.27 -4.28 3.07
C VAL A 255 2.25 -2.88 3.67
N ILE A 256 2.26 -2.83 5.01
CA ILE A 256 2.85 -1.72 5.75
C ILE A 256 4.30 -2.08 5.99
N PHE A 257 5.19 -1.17 5.65
CA PHE A 257 6.63 -1.33 5.85
C PHE A 257 7.20 -0.13 6.61
N THR A 258 8.40 -0.28 7.15
CA THR A 258 9.04 0.67 8.05
C THR A 258 10.57 0.65 7.85
N HIS A 259 11.28 1.53 8.55
CA HIS A 259 12.74 1.51 8.69
C HIS A 259 13.16 0.60 9.84
N ALA A 260 14.31 -0.08 9.70
CA ALA A 260 14.83 -1.03 10.70
C ALA A 260 15.09 -0.41 12.09
N ASP A 261 15.35 0.89 12.17
CA ASP A 261 15.65 1.59 13.42
C ASP A 261 14.43 2.29 14.05
N VAL A 262 13.22 2.11 13.51
CA VAL A 262 12.01 2.56 14.21
C VAL A 262 11.89 1.75 15.51
N PRO A 263 11.62 2.38 16.67
CA PRO A 263 11.57 1.67 17.96
C PRO A 263 10.60 0.48 17.93
N ASP A 264 11.03 -0.65 18.53
CA ASP A 264 10.26 -1.90 18.55
C ASP A 264 8.85 -1.72 19.13
N ASP A 265 8.69 -0.88 20.14
CA ASP A 265 7.40 -0.59 20.77
C ASP A 265 6.45 0.18 19.84
N VAL A 266 6.96 1.08 19.01
CA VAL A 266 6.19 1.81 18.00
C VAL A 266 5.71 0.86 16.91
N VAL A 267 6.60 -0.01 16.40
CA VAL A 267 6.24 -1.00 15.38
C VAL A 267 5.32 -2.08 15.94
N TYR A 268 5.54 -2.53 17.18
CA TYR A 268 4.62 -3.43 17.89
C TYR A 268 3.22 -2.81 17.98
N ALA A 269 3.11 -1.55 18.42
CA ALA A 269 1.83 -0.85 18.52
C ALA A 269 1.14 -0.72 17.16
N MET A 270 1.88 -0.44 16.08
CA MET A 270 1.34 -0.37 14.71
C MET A 270 0.81 -1.74 14.26
N ALA A 271 1.59 -2.82 14.42
CA ALA A 271 1.17 -4.17 14.05
C ALA A 271 -0.08 -4.61 14.81
N LYS A 272 -0.13 -4.32 16.11
CA LYS A 272 -1.29 -4.58 16.97
C LYS A 272 -2.52 -3.78 16.53
N ALA A 273 -2.36 -2.50 16.25
CA ALA A 273 -3.44 -1.63 15.77
C ALA A 273 -4.04 -2.12 14.46
N ILE A 274 -3.22 -2.61 13.53
CA ILE A 274 -3.68 -3.20 12.27
C ILE A 274 -4.45 -4.51 12.54
N TYR A 275 -3.92 -5.37 13.40
CA TYR A 275 -4.53 -6.67 13.71
C TYR A 275 -5.89 -6.54 14.39
N GLU A 276 -5.98 -5.69 15.42
CA GLU A 276 -7.19 -5.48 16.20
C GLU A 276 -8.18 -4.49 15.57
N GLY A 277 -7.69 -3.56 14.74
CA GLY A 277 -8.45 -2.44 14.17
C GLY A 277 -9.18 -2.75 12.85
N LYS A 278 -9.43 -4.02 12.50
CA LYS A 278 -10.11 -4.38 11.24
C LYS A 278 -11.39 -3.60 11.00
N ASP A 279 -12.25 -3.48 12.01
CA ASP A 279 -13.57 -2.84 11.85
C ASP A 279 -13.42 -1.32 11.62
N VAL A 280 -12.48 -0.66 12.29
CA VAL A 280 -12.13 0.74 12.08
C VAL A 280 -11.62 0.97 10.65
N MET A 281 -10.70 0.11 10.21
CA MET A 281 -10.16 0.16 8.85
C MET A 281 -11.24 -0.09 7.80
N ALA A 282 -12.13 -1.05 8.02
CA ALA A 282 -13.25 -1.35 7.11
C ALA A 282 -14.30 -0.23 7.10
N GLY A 283 -14.55 0.43 8.22
CA GLY A 283 -15.39 1.62 8.32
C GLY A 283 -14.83 2.79 7.51
N THR A 284 -13.51 2.95 7.50
CA THR A 284 -12.82 4.00 6.72
C THR A 284 -12.72 3.63 5.24
N PHE A 285 -12.33 2.39 4.95
CA PHE A 285 -12.13 1.89 3.59
C PHE A 285 -12.66 0.46 3.45
N LYS A 286 -13.79 0.30 2.77
CA LYS A 286 -14.55 -0.97 2.67
C LYS A 286 -13.74 -2.17 2.14
N ALA A 287 -12.62 -1.95 1.42
CA ALA A 287 -11.78 -3.03 0.97
C ALA A 287 -11.19 -3.86 2.14
N PHE A 288 -11.05 -3.28 3.32
CA PHE A 288 -10.63 -3.99 4.53
C PHE A 288 -11.65 -5.02 5.06
N ASN A 289 -12.87 -5.08 4.53
CA ASN A 289 -13.75 -6.23 4.78
C ASN A 289 -13.12 -7.55 4.35
N ALA A 290 -12.26 -7.52 3.31
CA ALA A 290 -11.53 -8.67 2.81
C ALA A 290 -10.21 -8.94 3.58
N PHE A 291 -9.80 -8.06 4.48
CA PHE A 291 -8.63 -8.28 5.32
C PHE A 291 -8.92 -9.35 6.37
N ASN A 292 -8.07 -10.38 6.43
CA ASN A 292 -8.10 -11.37 7.49
C ASN A 292 -6.91 -11.09 8.43
N PRO A 293 -7.12 -10.68 9.68
CA PRO A 293 -6.03 -10.45 10.62
C PRO A 293 -5.09 -11.65 10.82
N ALA A 294 -5.58 -12.89 10.68
CA ALA A 294 -4.74 -14.07 10.79
C ALA A 294 -3.64 -14.16 9.70
N ASP A 295 -3.83 -13.46 8.59
CA ASP A 295 -2.88 -13.45 7.47
C ASP A 295 -1.82 -12.32 7.57
N ILE A 296 -1.83 -11.55 8.67
CA ILE A 296 -0.94 -10.39 8.87
C ILE A 296 0.56 -10.77 8.82
N LYS A 297 0.89 -12.03 9.20
CA LYS A 297 2.24 -12.61 9.14
C LYS A 297 2.44 -13.48 7.88
N GLY A 298 1.96 -13.06 6.72
CA GLY A 298 2.24 -13.77 5.46
C GLY A 298 3.73 -13.79 5.10
N ASP A 299 4.07 -14.39 3.94
CA ASP A 299 5.45 -14.44 3.46
C ASP A 299 5.93 -13.04 3.01
N PRO A 300 6.95 -12.43 3.67
CA PRO A 300 7.48 -11.12 3.31
C PRO A 300 8.46 -11.18 2.12
N GLY A 301 8.73 -12.34 1.54
CA GLY A 301 9.74 -12.54 0.50
C GLY A 301 11.15 -12.29 1.04
N ILE A 302 11.92 -11.42 0.36
CA ILE A 302 13.27 -11.03 0.83
C ILE A 302 13.24 -9.91 1.88
N ALA A 303 12.09 -9.27 2.08
CA ALA A 303 11.90 -8.25 3.11
C ALA A 303 11.61 -8.94 4.46
N GLU A 304 12.48 -8.78 5.43
CA GLU A 304 12.28 -9.31 6.77
C GLU A 304 11.20 -8.53 7.53
N PHE A 305 10.50 -9.19 8.44
CA PHE A 305 9.66 -8.49 9.41
C PHE A 305 10.50 -7.72 10.43
N HIS A 306 9.98 -6.57 10.85
CA HIS A 306 10.58 -5.79 11.93
C HIS A 306 10.49 -6.55 13.27
N PRO A 307 11.53 -6.49 14.15
CA PRO A 307 11.49 -7.18 15.44
C PRO A 307 10.26 -6.86 16.30
N GLY A 308 9.83 -5.60 16.33
CA GLY A 308 8.60 -5.18 17.02
C GLY A 308 7.34 -5.86 16.49
N ALA A 309 7.23 -6.05 15.15
CA ALA A 309 6.12 -6.80 14.55
C ALA A 309 6.19 -8.29 14.93
N LEU A 310 7.37 -8.92 14.85
CA LEU A 310 7.56 -10.32 15.25
C LEU A 310 7.21 -10.55 16.72
N LYS A 311 7.56 -9.61 17.59
CA LYS A 311 7.16 -9.66 19.01
C LYS A 311 5.66 -9.70 19.16
N PHE A 312 4.94 -8.83 18.46
CA PHE A 312 3.46 -8.83 18.47
C PHE A 312 2.90 -10.16 17.93
N PHE A 313 3.40 -10.65 16.80
CA PHE A 313 2.92 -11.90 16.17
C PHE A 313 3.05 -13.08 17.12
N LYS A 314 4.18 -13.19 17.81
CA LYS A 314 4.40 -14.23 18.82
C LYS A 314 3.39 -14.14 19.98
N GLU A 315 3.13 -12.94 20.50
CA GLU A 315 2.17 -12.73 21.59
C GLU A 315 0.72 -12.99 21.13
N ALA A 316 0.41 -12.74 19.87
CA ALA A 316 -0.90 -13.02 19.25
C ALA A 316 -1.09 -14.48 18.82
N GLY A 317 -0.06 -15.35 18.98
CA GLY A 317 -0.12 -16.76 18.60
C GLY A 317 -0.11 -16.99 17.08
N LEU A 318 0.55 -16.12 16.34
CA LEU A 318 0.67 -16.16 14.88
C LEU A 318 2.06 -16.72 14.45
N ASP A 319 2.50 -17.84 15.04
CA ASP A 319 3.79 -18.49 14.75
C ASP A 319 3.85 -19.21 13.41
#